data_c992e3e52389ad7fbdd3dd11ca353010
#
_entry.id   c992e3e52389ad7fbdd3dd11ca353010
#
_cell.length_a   1.000
_cell.length_b   1.000
_cell.length_c   1.000
_cell.angle_alpha   90.00
_cell.angle_beta   90.00
_cell.angle_gamma   90.00
#
_symmetry.space_group_name_H-M   'P 1'
#
loop_
_entity.id
_entity.type
_entity.pdbx_description
1 polymer ?
#
loop_
_entity_poly.entity_id
_entity_poly.type
_entity_poly.pdbx_seq_one_letter_code
_entity_poly.pdbx_strand_id
1 'polypeptide(L)'
;MADEIGIHDDGVLTAVRGAIFMAKAETIITSALLKQFTVEAATVGVGDDMWTNLGHMSNDNLPEFALDGGDATTLSTWLKAAFRTQYAQTTGTVTFNSVQGDKGTFKTFYNAVDMTGAGVAFSLEKTPVNKSLFILWSDTNTTGRAGLLLPNSDIAFSSLPALSTDSFVEFSAQANIKTSSTLPHDKNGKFTSVAYFAPSDFTV
;
A
#
# COMPACT_ATOMS: atom_id res chain seq x y z
N MET A 1 -20.86 -9.52 13.26
CA MET A 1 -21.05 -10.99 13.13
C MET A 1 -20.23 -11.58 11.96
N ALA A 2 -19.21 -10.89 11.48
CA ALA A 2 -18.34 -11.38 10.38
C ALA A 2 -16.91 -11.73 10.82
N ASP A 3 -16.69 -11.89 12.14
CA ASP A 3 -15.33 -12.14 12.67
C ASP A 3 -15.02 -13.62 12.90
N GLU A 4 -15.95 -14.52 12.57
CA GLU A 4 -15.73 -15.96 12.71
C GLU A 4 -15.30 -16.59 11.40
N ILE A 5 -14.33 -17.50 11.50
CA ILE A 5 -13.90 -18.32 10.37
C ILE A 5 -15.06 -19.20 9.93
N GLY A 6 -15.47 -19.09 8.67
CA GLY A 6 -16.58 -19.84 8.10
C GLY A 6 -16.63 -19.71 6.58
N ILE A 7 -17.69 -20.25 5.98
CA ILE A 7 -17.95 -20.06 4.55
C ILE A 7 -18.77 -18.76 4.40
N HIS A 8 -18.19 -17.77 3.78
CA HIS A 8 -18.79 -16.44 3.54
C HIS A 8 -18.59 -16.07 2.07
N ASP A 9 -19.62 -16.25 1.27
CA ASP A 9 -19.57 -15.99 -0.19
C ASP A 9 -19.35 -14.49 -0.50
N ASP A 10 -19.80 -13.59 0.36
CA ASP A 10 -19.61 -12.14 0.27
C ASP A 10 -18.16 -11.69 0.55
N GLY A 11 -17.37 -12.57 1.16
CA GLY A 11 -15.94 -12.36 1.39
C GLY A 11 -15.05 -12.75 0.21
N VAL A 12 -15.60 -13.40 -0.82
CA VAL A 12 -14.86 -13.81 -2.02
C VAL A 12 -14.91 -12.69 -3.05
N LEU A 13 -13.78 -12.00 -3.23
CA LEU A 13 -13.66 -10.86 -4.13
C LEU A 13 -12.58 -11.08 -5.18
N THR A 14 -12.84 -10.60 -6.40
CA THR A 14 -11.83 -10.38 -7.43
C THR A 14 -11.46 -8.89 -7.47
N ALA A 15 -10.18 -8.60 -7.63
CA ALA A 15 -9.70 -7.23 -7.77
C ALA A 15 -9.86 -6.77 -9.24
N VAL A 16 -11.12 -6.59 -9.68
CA VAL A 16 -11.43 -6.17 -11.06
C VAL A 16 -11.08 -4.71 -11.28
N ARG A 17 -11.29 -3.88 -10.26
CA ARG A 17 -10.96 -2.45 -10.26
C ARG A 17 -10.26 -2.09 -8.96
N GLY A 18 -9.33 -1.15 -9.04
CA GLY A 18 -8.62 -0.70 -7.85
C GLY A 18 -8.14 0.74 -7.98
N ALA A 19 -7.80 1.33 -6.84
CA ALA A 19 -7.20 2.64 -6.73
C ALA A 19 -6.23 2.67 -5.56
N ILE A 20 -5.18 3.48 -5.67
CA ILE A 20 -4.25 3.74 -4.59
C ILE A 20 -4.43 5.19 -4.14
N PHE A 21 -4.68 5.36 -2.88
CA PHE A 21 -4.77 6.68 -2.24
C PHE A 21 -3.55 6.91 -1.37
N MET A 22 -3.12 8.16 -1.33
CA MET A 22 -1.98 8.60 -0.55
C MET A 22 -2.38 9.77 0.37
N ALA A 23 -1.89 9.75 1.60
CA ALA A 23 -2.05 10.83 2.57
C ALA A 23 -0.73 11.13 3.30
N LYS A 24 -0.76 12.09 4.22
CA LYS A 24 0.34 12.32 5.15
C LYS A 24 0.65 11.05 5.93
N ALA A 25 1.92 10.79 6.22
CA ALA A 25 2.33 9.63 7.02
C ALA A 25 1.58 9.57 8.36
N GLU A 26 1.29 8.35 8.80
CA GLU A 26 0.53 8.05 10.03
C GLU A 26 -0.93 8.51 10.01
N THR A 27 -1.50 8.85 8.83
CA THR A 27 -2.93 9.09 8.68
C THR A 27 -3.68 7.76 8.68
N ILE A 28 -4.71 7.65 9.52
CA ILE A 28 -5.57 6.47 9.63
C ILE A 28 -6.92 6.71 8.96
N ILE A 29 -7.65 5.64 8.69
CA ILE A 29 -8.99 5.69 8.11
C ILE A 29 -9.99 5.34 9.19
N THR A 30 -10.90 6.28 9.49
CA THR A 30 -12.04 6.04 10.38
C THR A 30 -13.17 5.36 9.61
N SER A 31 -14.11 4.69 10.32
CA SER A 31 -15.27 4.04 9.69
C SER A 31 -16.13 5.01 8.87
N ALA A 32 -16.24 6.27 9.32
CA ALA A 32 -16.98 7.30 8.60
C ALA A 32 -16.28 7.72 7.29
N LEU A 33 -14.95 7.76 7.32
CA LEU A 33 -14.14 8.11 6.15
C LEU A 33 -14.07 6.94 5.16
N LEU A 34 -14.01 5.70 5.66
CA LEU A 34 -13.92 4.48 4.86
C LEU A 34 -15.05 4.37 3.82
N LYS A 35 -16.26 4.76 4.20
CA LYS A 35 -17.44 4.73 3.31
C LYS A 35 -17.32 5.66 2.10
N GLN A 36 -16.52 6.72 2.21
CA GLN A 36 -16.34 7.71 1.14
C GLN A 36 -15.34 7.26 0.07
N PHE A 37 -14.53 6.22 0.37
CA PHE A 37 -13.57 5.70 -0.60
C PHE A 37 -14.29 4.94 -1.70
N THR A 38 -14.13 5.42 -2.93
CA THR A 38 -14.51 4.75 -4.17
C THR A 38 -13.31 4.78 -5.12
N VAL A 39 -13.23 3.82 -6.02
CA VAL A 39 -12.11 3.76 -6.99
C VAL A 39 -12.00 5.00 -7.88
N GLU A 40 -13.09 5.78 -8.01
CA GLU A 40 -13.19 6.98 -8.85
C GLU A 40 -13.04 8.28 -8.06
N ALA A 41 -13.01 8.22 -6.72
CA ALA A 41 -12.86 9.41 -5.91
C ALA A 41 -11.48 10.04 -6.15
N ALA A 42 -11.43 11.32 -6.51
CA ALA A 42 -10.16 12.03 -6.66
C ALA A 42 -9.51 12.32 -5.31
N THR A 43 -10.33 12.68 -4.32
CA THR A 43 -9.90 12.93 -2.95
C THR A 43 -10.93 12.42 -1.96
N VAL A 44 -10.48 12.05 -0.76
CA VAL A 44 -11.33 11.63 0.37
C VAL A 44 -10.82 12.28 1.64
N GLY A 45 -11.75 12.82 2.47
CA GLY A 45 -11.39 13.58 3.66
C GLY A 45 -11.08 15.03 3.36
N VAL A 46 -10.66 15.79 4.39
CA VAL A 46 -10.36 17.23 4.33
C VAL A 46 -9.17 17.57 5.20
N GLY A 47 -8.50 18.67 4.87
CA GLY A 47 -7.38 19.20 5.67
C GLY A 47 -6.16 18.27 5.67
N ASP A 48 -5.57 18.09 6.84
CA ASP A 48 -4.35 17.28 7.02
C ASP A 48 -4.60 15.78 6.82
N ASP A 49 -5.85 15.33 6.96
CA ASP A 49 -6.27 13.92 6.79
C ASP A 49 -6.82 13.64 5.38
N MET A 50 -6.55 14.53 4.42
CA MET A 50 -6.99 14.36 3.05
C MET A 50 -6.18 13.26 2.35
N TRP A 51 -6.90 12.33 1.75
CA TRP A 51 -6.38 11.28 0.88
C TRP A 51 -6.53 11.70 -0.57
N THR A 52 -5.47 11.57 -1.34
CA THR A 52 -5.46 11.88 -2.78
C THR A 52 -5.27 10.59 -3.56
N ASN A 53 -6.11 10.37 -4.56
CA ASN A 53 -5.98 9.25 -5.50
C ASN A 53 -4.72 9.47 -6.37
N LEU A 54 -3.91 8.44 -6.53
CA LEU A 54 -2.71 8.48 -7.37
C LEU A 54 -3.02 8.39 -8.88
N GLY A 55 -4.31 8.29 -9.25
CA GLY A 55 -4.75 8.23 -10.63
C GLY A 55 -4.78 6.83 -11.21
N HIS A 56 -4.62 6.72 -12.53
CA HIS A 56 -4.72 5.46 -13.23
C HIS A 56 -3.52 4.55 -12.96
N MET A 57 -3.80 3.38 -12.38
CA MET A 57 -2.81 2.32 -12.16
C MET A 57 -2.82 1.33 -13.33
N SER A 58 -1.70 0.65 -13.53
CA SER A 58 -1.60 -0.41 -14.53
C SER A 58 -2.54 -1.58 -14.19
N ASN A 59 -3.21 -2.09 -15.22
CA ASN A 59 -4.00 -3.32 -15.11
C ASN A 59 -3.14 -4.57 -15.39
N ASP A 60 -2.04 -4.40 -16.13
CA ASP A 60 -1.13 -5.48 -16.49
C ASP A 60 -0.17 -5.80 -15.33
N ASN A 61 0.16 -4.77 -14.52
CA ASN A 61 1.03 -4.86 -13.37
C ASN A 61 0.32 -4.32 -12.12
N LEU A 62 -0.52 -5.15 -11.51
CA LEU A 62 -1.25 -4.85 -10.28
C LEU A 62 -0.28 -4.65 -9.11
N PRO A 63 -0.71 -3.99 -8.01
CA PRO A 63 0.09 -3.86 -6.80
C PRO A 63 0.54 -5.23 -6.27
N GLU A 64 1.85 -5.42 -6.14
CA GLU A 64 2.46 -6.66 -5.70
C GLU A 64 3.13 -6.47 -4.34
N PHE A 65 2.74 -7.32 -3.38
CA PHE A 65 3.32 -7.35 -2.04
C PHE A 65 4.43 -8.39 -1.95
N ALA A 66 5.56 -8.02 -1.40
CA ALA A 66 6.67 -8.92 -1.13
C ALA A 66 7.09 -8.85 0.34
N LEU A 67 7.47 -9.99 0.89
CA LEU A 67 8.05 -10.11 2.23
C LEU A 67 9.46 -10.68 2.09
N ASP A 68 10.39 -10.11 2.84
CA ASP A 68 11.77 -10.57 2.91
C ASP A 68 12.17 -10.76 4.38
N GLY A 69 13.02 -11.75 4.65
CA GLY A 69 13.40 -12.13 6.01
C GLY A 69 12.39 -13.05 6.70
N GLY A 70 12.39 -13.03 8.01
CA GLY A 70 11.51 -13.92 8.81
C GLY A 70 12.03 -15.35 8.93
N ASP A 71 13.24 -15.65 8.47
CA ASP A 71 13.84 -16.98 8.58
C ASP A 71 13.97 -17.44 10.02
N ALA A 72 13.60 -18.69 10.26
CA ALA A 72 13.67 -19.32 11.56
C ALA A 72 15.06 -19.92 11.77
N THR A 73 15.74 -19.47 12.82
CA THR A 73 16.98 -20.10 13.29
C THR A 73 16.72 -20.85 14.59
N THR A 74 16.90 -22.15 14.57
CA THR A 74 16.75 -22.98 15.76
C THR A 74 18.09 -23.15 16.45
N LEU A 75 18.16 -22.68 17.68
CA LEU A 75 19.32 -22.81 18.53
C LEU A 75 19.22 -24.07 19.40
N SER A 76 20.31 -24.80 19.48
CA SER A 76 20.44 -25.96 20.35
C SER A 76 21.44 -25.67 21.48
N THR A 77 21.24 -26.29 22.62
CA THR A 77 22.27 -26.37 23.68
C THR A 77 22.94 -27.72 23.61
N TRP A 78 24.07 -27.86 24.27
CA TRP A 78 24.75 -29.17 24.37
C TRP A 78 23.88 -30.25 25.02
N LEU A 79 22.91 -29.81 25.86
CA LEU A 79 22.00 -30.70 26.61
C LEU A 79 20.67 -30.96 25.82
N LYS A 80 20.24 -30.02 25.02
CA LYS A 80 18.94 -30.08 24.31
C LYS A 80 19.08 -29.65 22.86
N ALA A 81 18.68 -30.50 21.93
CA ALA A 81 18.43 -30.10 20.55
C ALA A 81 17.18 -29.23 20.45
N ALA A 82 17.17 -28.29 19.51
CA ALA A 82 16.04 -27.39 19.24
C ALA A 82 15.48 -26.67 20.50
N PHE A 83 16.38 -26.09 21.28
CA PHE A 83 16.03 -25.45 22.55
C PHE A 83 15.22 -24.16 22.38
N ARG A 84 15.53 -23.36 21.36
CA ARG A 84 14.87 -22.08 21.05
C ARG A 84 14.87 -21.83 19.54
N THR A 85 13.75 -21.37 19.01
CA THR A 85 13.68 -20.82 17.66
C THR A 85 13.63 -19.29 17.74
N GLN A 86 14.46 -18.63 16.94
CA GLN A 86 14.46 -17.19 16.73
C GLN A 86 14.09 -16.92 15.28
N TYR A 87 13.32 -15.86 15.05
CA TYR A 87 12.95 -15.41 13.70
C TYR A 87 13.72 -14.13 13.38
N ALA A 88 14.27 -14.06 12.17
CA ALA A 88 14.84 -12.83 11.66
C ALA A 88 13.75 -11.76 11.50
N GLN A 89 14.14 -10.49 11.47
CA GLN A 89 13.21 -9.41 11.19
C GLN A 89 12.66 -9.56 9.79
N THR A 90 11.33 -9.41 9.65
CA THR A 90 10.65 -9.39 8.36
C THR A 90 10.48 -7.96 7.89
N THR A 91 10.76 -7.71 6.63
CA THR A 91 10.49 -6.44 5.94
C THR A 91 9.45 -6.67 4.86
N GLY A 92 8.55 -5.73 4.68
CA GLY A 92 7.49 -5.78 3.67
C GLY A 92 7.66 -4.65 2.66
N THR A 93 7.38 -4.95 1.40
CA THR A 93 7.33 -3.96 0.33
C THR A 93 6.05 -4.12 -0.48
N VAL A 94 5.61 -3.05 -1.12
CA VAL A 94 4.60 -3.10 -2.17
C VAL A 94 5.12 -2.33 -3.38
N THR A 95 5.08 -2.97 -4.54
CA THR A 95 5.42 -2.35 -5.83
C THR A 95 4.12 -2.09 -6.60
N PHE A 96 4.00 -0.91 -7.19
CA PHE A 96 2.84 -0.52 -7.98
C PHE A 96 3.24 0.38 -9.14
N ASN A 97 2.44 0.34 -10.22
CA ASN A 97 2.75 1.00 -11.47
C ASN A 97 1.61 1.94 -11.86
N SER A 98 1.93 3.23 -12.06
CA SER A 98 1.01 4.20 -12.63
C SER A 98 1.18 4.26 -14.15
N VAL A 99 0.08 4.38 -14.87
CA VAL A 99 0.08 4.69 -16.32
C VAL A 99 -0.21 6.17 -16.59
N GLN A 100 -0.33 6.96 -15.52
CA GLN A 100 -0.59 8.39 -15.61
C GLN A 100 0.73 9.17 -15.56
N GLY A 101 1.13 9.74 -16.69
CA GLY A 101 2.42 10.44 -16.87
C GLY A 101 2.33 11.95 -16.65
N ASP A 102 1.75 12.41 -15.55
CA ASP A 102 1.70 13.82 -15.20
C ASP A 102 2.83 14.24 -14.24
N LYS A 103 2.98 15.55 -14.03
CA LYS A 103 3.99 16.09 -13.11
C LYS A 103 3.76 15.64 -11.65
N GLY A 104 2.50 15.38 -11.27
CA GLY A 104 2.15 14.89 -9.94
C GLY A 104 2.73 13.51 -9.67
N THR A 105 2.63 12.59 -10.63
CA THR A 105 3.23 11.25 -10.58
C THR A 105 4.75 11.35 -10.39
N PHE A 106 5.43 12.19 -11.18
CA PHE A 106 6.88 12.37 -11.04
C PHE A 106 7.28 12.97 -9.68
N LYS A 107 6.53 13.96 -9.19
CA LYS A 107 6.79 14.55 -7.86
C LYS A 107 6.60 13.53 -6.74
N THR A 108 5.61 12.63 -6.90
CA THR A 108 5.29 11.64 -5.89
C THR A 108 6.24 10.45 -5.90
N PHE A 109 6.52 9.88 -7.08
CA PHE A 109 7.31 8.64 -7.19
C PHE A 109 8.81 8.91 -7.24
N TYR A 110 9.22 9.97 -7.95
CA TYR A 110 10.62 10.29 -8.19
C TYR A 110 11.14 11.43 -7.30
N ASN A 111 10.30 11.93 -6.38
CA ASN A 111 10.60 13.11 -5.57
C ASN A 111 11.11 14.29 -6.43
N ALA A 112 10.45 14.49 -7.57
CA ALA A 112 10.84 15.47 -8.56
C ALA A 112 10.50 16.90 -8.12
N VAL A 113 11.28 17.86 -8.57
CA VAL A 113 11.11 19.29 -8.33
C VAL A 113 10.79 20.04 -9.63
N ASP A 114 10.05 21.14 -9.54
CA ASP A 114 9.76 21.97 -10.71
C ASP A 114 11.03 22.60 -11.29
N MET A 115 11.15 22.57 -12.60
CA MET A 115 12.16 23.33 -13.33
C MET A 115 11.65 24.72 -13.65
N THR A 116 12.56 25.69 -13.76
CA THR A 116 12.23 27.03 -14.24
C THR A 116 11.70 26.96 -15.68
N GLY A 117 10.47 27.41 -15.88
CA GLY A 117 9.79 27.41 -17.15
C GLY A 117 8.88 26.22 -17.35
N ALA A 118 9.41 25.03 -17.62
CA ALA A 118 8.59 23.83 -17.88
C ALA A 118 9.32 22.54 -17.45
N GLY A 119 8.53 21.52 -17.10
CA GLY A 119 9.04 20.20 -16.73
C GLY A 119 9.32 20.04 -15.25
N VAL A 120 9.79 18.86 -14.90
CA VAL A 120 10.27 18.50 -13.56
C VAL A 120 11.60 17.79 -13.68
N ALA A 121 12.45 17.94 -12.67
CA ALA A 121 13.75 17.29 -12.58
C ALA A 121 13.79 16.37 -11.35
N PHE A 122 14.46 15.24 -11.45
CA PHE A 122 14.65 14.33 -10.34
C PHE A 122 16.07 13.74 -10.34
N SER A 123 16.50 13.30 -9.17
CA SER A 123 17.78 12.62 -9.00
C SER A 123 17.61 11.11 -9.26
N LEU A 124 18.66 10.48 -9.77
CA LEU A 124 18.74 9.01 -9.81
C LEU A 124 19.07 8.40 -8.44
N GLU A 125 19.50 9.23 -7.49
CA GLU A 125 19.63 8.81 -6.10
C GLU A 125 18.23 8.74 -5.46
N LYS A 126 17.90 7.57 -4.91
CA LYS A 126 16.59 7.35 -4.29
C LYS A 126 16.46 8.13 -2.99
N THR A 127 15.57 9.10 -2.98
CA THR A 127 15.18 9.83 -1.78
C THR A 127 13.72 9.52 -1.50
N PRO A 128 13.42 8.61 -0.56
CA PRO A 128 12.06 8.18 -0.32
C PRO A 128 11.21 9.28 0.31
N VAL A 129 9.93 9.28 -0.03
CA VAL A 129 8.91 10.15 0.58
C VAL A 129 8.05 9.31 1.52
N ASN A 130 7.99 9.74 2.79
CA ASN A 130 7.20 9.02 3.80
C ASN A 130 5.72 9.42 3.73
N LYS A 131 4.85 8.43 3.52
CA LYS A 131 3.40 8.61 3.31
C LYS A 131 2.60 7.44 3.90
N SER A 132 1.30 7.71 4.12
CA SER A 132 0.29 6.67 4.26
C SER A 132 -0.22 6.27 2.88
N LEU A 133 -0.41 4.98 2.66
CA LEU A 133 -1.02 4.43 1.45
C LEU A 133 -2.28 3.64 1.81
N PHE A 134 -3.32 3.79 1.00
CA PHE A 134 -4.50 2.94 1.06
C PHE A 134 -4.77 2.35 -0.32
N ILE A 135 -4.65 1.03 -0.42
CA ILE A 135 -4.88 0.25 -1.63
C ILE A 135 -6.28 -0.31 -1.55
N LEU A 136 -7.17 0.23 -2.37
CA LEU A 136 -8.58 -0.14 -2.46
C LEU A 136 -8.79 -0.98 -3.71
N TRP A 137 -9.55 -2.08 -3.59
CA TRP A 137 -10.04 -2.82 -4.74
C TRP A 137 -11.51 -3.14 -4.60
N SER A 138 -12.17 -3.35 -5.73
CA SER A 138 -13.58 -3.69 -5.82
C SER A 138 -13.83 -4.76 -6.85
N ASP A 139 -14.84 -5.57 -6.60
CA ASP A 139 -15.40 -6.51 -7.53
C ASP A 139 -16.58 -5.85 -8.27
N THR A 140 -16.66 -6.01 -9.58
CA THR A 140 -17.79 -5.51 -10.38
C THR A 140 -18.99 -6.44 -10.36
N ASN A 141 -18.81 -7.70 -10.02
CA ASN A 141 -19.88 -8.69 -9.92
C ASN A 141 -20.62 -8.63 -8.59
N THR A 142 -20.00 -8.01 -7.59
CA THR A 142 -20.57 -7.76 -6.27
C THR A 142 -20.40 -6.28 -5.94
N THR A 143 -21.12 -5.78 -4.94
CA THR A 143 -20.89 -4.42 -4.40
C THR A 143 -19.72 -4.38 -3.41
N GLY A 144 -18.99 -5.51 -3.26
CA GLY A 144 -17.93 -5.70 -2.31
C GLY A 144 -16.70 -4.86 -2.64
N ARG A 145 -16.18 -4.20 -1.61
CA ARG A 145 -14.89 -3.49 -1.65
C ARG A 145 -14.05 -3.98 -0.50
N ALA A 146 -12.76 -4.05 -0.69
CA ALA A 146 -11.81 -4.32 0.38
C ALA A 146 -10.58 -3.44 0.22
N GLY A 147 -9.77 -3.32 1.26
CA GLY A 147 -8.60 -2.47 1.17
C GLY A 147 -7.53 -2.79 2.21
N LEU A 148 -6.31 -2.40 1.89
CA LEU A 148 -5.14 -2.45 2.77
C LEU A 148 -4.64 -1.05 3.04
N LEU A 149 -4.52 -0.70 4.32
CA LEU A 149 -3.93 0.54 4.79
C LEU A 149 -2.50 0.28 5.28
N LEU A 150 -1.57 1.08 4.77
CA LEU A 150 -0.17 1.12 5.13
C LEU A 150 0.12 2.52 5.67
N PRO A 151 -0.04 2.80 6.98
CA PRO A 151 0.03 4.16 7.51
C PRO A 151 1.42 4.77 7.45
N ASN A 152 2.45 3.94 7.40
CA ASN A 152 3.84 4.38 7.42
C ASN A 152 4.65 3.66 6.35
N SER A 153 4.87 4.32 5.22
CA SER A 153 5.55 3.74 4.08
C SER A 153 6.52 4.73 3.45
N ASP A 154 7.72 4.28 3.12
CA ASP A 154 8.71 5.06 2.38
C ASP A 154 8.60 4.73 0.90
N ILE A 155 8.08 5.67 0.12
CA ILE A 155 7.83 5.53 -1.31
C ILE A 155 9.02 6.08 -2.09
N ALA A 156 9.53 5.31 -3.04
CA ALA A 156 10.51 5.77 -4.01
C ALA A 156 10.27 5.06 -5.35
N PHE A 157 10.75 5.64 -6.45
CA PHE A 157 10.70 4.95 -7.73
C PHE A 157 11.47 3.62 -7.67
N SER A 158 10.96 2.59 -8.35
CA SER A 158 11.64 1.30 -8.47
C SER A 158 12.48 1.22 -9.74
N SER A 159 11.98 1.82 -10.82
CA SER A 159 12.65 1.90 -12.12
C SER A 159 12.38 3.24 -12.81
N LEU A 160 13.12 3.52 -13.87
CA LEU A 160 12.78 4.58 -14.81
C LEU A 160 11.55 4.18 -15.64
N PRO A 161 10.87 5.16 -16.28
CA PRO A 161 9.68 4.89 -17.08
C PRO A 161 9.93 3.81 -18.15
N ALA A 162 9.06 2.81 -18.20
CA ALA A 162 9.10 1.77 -19.21
C ALA A 162 8.31 2.23 -20.45
N LEU A 163 9.02 2.39 -21.57
CA LEU A 163 8.43 2.79 -22.84
C LEU A 163 8.01 1.54 -23.63
N SER A 164 6.81 1.56 -24.19
CA SER A 164 6.29 0.47 -25.02
C SER A 164 5.49 1.04 -26.20
N THR A 165 5.45 0.33 -27.30
CA THR A 165 4.57 0.60 -28.44
C THR A 165 3.23 -0.12 -28.33
N ASP A 166 3.17 -1.19 -27.54
CA ASP A 166 2.05 -2.12 -27.49
C ASP A 166 1.31 -2.09 -26.16
N SER A 167 1.81 -1.34 -25.17
CA SER A 167 1.19 -1.12 -23.86
C SER A 167 1.35 0.33 -23.40
N PHE A 168 0.65 0.71 -22.35
CA PHE A 168 0.84 2.04 -21.74
C PHE A 168 2.24 2.21 -21.19
N VAL A 169 2.73 3.45 -21.21
CA VAL A 169 3.97 3.80 -20.49
C VAL A 169 3.73 3.66 -19.00
N GLU A 170 4.61 2.95 -18.30
CA GLU A 170 4.49 2.70 -16.88
C GLU A 170 5.55 3.46 -16.08
N PHE A 171 5.09 3.96 -14.94
CA PHE A 171 5.90 4.66 -13.93
C PHE A 171 5.84 3.83 -12.65
N SER A 172 6.94 3.17 -12.32
CA SER A 172 6.99 2.20 -11.24
C SER A 172 7.51 2.81 -9.95
N ALA A 173 6.79 2.57 -8.86
CA ALA A 173 7.19 2.93 -7.51
C ALA A 173 7.14 1.72 -6.58
N GLN A 174 7.97 1.76 -5.55
CA GLN A 174 7.99 0.79 -4.47
C GLN A 174 7.88 1.52 -3.14
N ALA A 175 7.03 1.01 -2.27
CA ALA A 175 6.91 1.47 -0.90
C ALA A 175 7.46 0.42 0.07
N ASN A 176 8.41 0.82 0.91
CA ASN A 176 8.88 0.01 2.03
C ASN A 176 7.93 0.21 3.21
N ILE A 177 7.31 -0.87 3.67
CA ILE A 177 6.31 -0.87 4.73
C ILE A 177 7.02 -0.82 6.07
N LYS A 178 6.67 0.17 6.91
CA LYS A 178 7.22 0.34 8.26
C LYS A 178 6.13 0.11 9.30
N THR A 179 6.56 -0.10 10.53
CA THR A 179 5.64 -0.12 11.68
C THR A 179 5.00 1.24 11.87
N SER A 180 3.76 1.25 12.31
CA SER A 180 2.97 2.45 12.57
C SER A 180 2.80 2.67 14.07
N SER A 181 2.82 3.94 14.46
CA SER A 181 2.50 4.36 15.83
C SER A 181 1.01 4.57 16.06
N THR A 182 0.23 4.65 14.97
CA THR A 182 -1.22 4.95 15.02
C THR A 182 -2.11 3.71 14.94
N LEU A 183 -1.57 2.57 14.50
CA LEU A 183 -2.28 1.30 14.52
C LEU A 183 -2.20 0.65 15.90
N PRO A 184 -3.21 -0.16 16.29
CA PRO A 184 -3.15 -0.94 17.52
C PRO A 184 -1.99 -1.94 17.48
N HIS A 185 -1.43 -2.23 18.65
CA HIS A 185 -0.44 -3.29 18.77
C HIS A 185 -1.07 -4.67 18.52
N ASP A 186 -0.25 -5.62 18.09
CA ASP A 186 -0.67 -7.01 17.98
C ASP A 186 -0.91 -7.64 19.38
N LYS A 187 -1.39 -8.89 19.41
CA LYS A 187 -1.67 -9.63 20.65
C LYS A 187 -0.42 -9.85 21.53
N ASN A 188 0.77 -9.64 20.98
CA ASN A 188 2.06 -9.77 21.68
C ASN A 188 2.67 -8.39 22.04
N GLY A 189 1.92 -7.30 21.85
CA GLY A 189 2.36 -5.94 22.16
C GLY A 189 3.34 -5.35 21.14
N LYS A 190 3.46 -5.92 19.94
CA LYS A 190 4.32 -5.39 18.88
C LYS A 190 3.57 -4.38 18.03
N PHE A 191 4.27 -3.37 17.54
CA PHE A 191 3.74 -2.43 16.56
C PHE A 191 3.33 -3.14 15.27
N THR A 192 2.13 -2.82 14.78
CA THR A 192 1.62 -3.32 13.51
C THR A 192 1.97 -2.38 12.35
N SER A 193 1.91 -2.88 11.13
CA SER A 193 2.34 -2.15 9.94
C SER A 193 1.21 -2.00 8.91
N VAL A 194 0.22 -2.88 8.96
CA VAL A 194 -0.83 -3.00 7.94
C VAL A 194 -2.17 -3.20 8.63
N ALA A 195 -3.20 -2.51 8.14
CA ALA A 195 -4.59 -2.77 8.51
C ALA A 195 -5.37 -3.24 7.28
N TYR A 196 -6.21 -4.25 7.46
CA TYR A 196 -7.10 -4.76 6.43
C TYR A 196 -8.53 -4.33 6.72
N PHE A 197 -9.23 -3.87 5.69
CA PHE A 197 -10.65 -3.55 5.72
C PHE A 197 -11.41 -4.56 4.86
N ALA A 198 -12.25 -5.34 5.50
CA ALA A 198 -13.10 -6.33 4.87
C ALA A 198 -14.32 -5.69 4.20
N PRO A 199 -15.04 -6.38 3.29
CA PRO A 199 -16.25 -5.84 2.67
C PRO A 199 -17.30 -5.38 3.66
N SER A 200 -17.45 -6.05 4.79
CA SER A 200 -18.37 -5.68 5.87
C SER A 200 -18.08 -4.31 6.48
N ASP A 201 -16.82 -3.87 6.51
CA ASP A 201 -16.43 -2.60 7.11
C ASP A 201 -16.90 -1.38 6.28
N PHE A 202 -17.13 -1.59 4.98
CA PHE A 202 -17.65 -0.54 4.08
C PHE A 202 -19.17 -0.33 4.16
N THR A 203 -19.89 -1.25 4.79
CA THR A 203 -21.35 -1.25 4.84
C THR A 203 -21.93 -0.83 6.20
N VAL A 204 -21.11 -0.84 7.25
CA VAL A 204 -21.54 -0.54 8.65
C VAL A 204 -21.66 0.95 8.94
#